data_acf008e8f13f0337d107d109c74663f3
#
_entry.id   acf008e8f13f0337d107d109c74663f3
#
_cell.length_a   1.000
_cell.length_b   1.000
_cell.length_c   1.000
_cell.angle_alpha   90.00
_cell.angle_beta   90.00
_cell.angle_gamma   90.00
#
_symmetry.space_group_name_H-M   'P 1'
#
loop_
_entity.id
_entity.type
_entity.pdbx_description
1 polymer ?
#
loop_
_entity_poly.entity_id
_entity_poly.type
_entity_poly.pdbx_seq_one_letter_code
_entity_poly.pdbx_strand_id
1 'polypeptide(L)'
;MGAAALPAVVVTFALDLVVLGGVWLALRPGRADIRSKDDLDRLRHGGRPVVVELYSNFCLICMSNRQTSKLAAMTLRGTAKVVRLELPTKAGSAIGDAYGARYTPSYLVFDEHGDLVRSVVPDNVTPLANGYRVLDGQGAIVSRAQRITPALLVSLVRGAG
;
A
#
# COMPACT_ATOMS: atom_id res chain seq x y z
N MET A 1 9.47 34.67 39.22
CA MET A 1 10.30 34.20 38.06
C MET A 1 9.56 33.18 37.23
N GLY A 2 8.32 33.36 36.82
CA GLY A 2 7.52 32.36 36.12
C GLY A 2 6.88 32.81 34.79
N ALA A 3 6.79 34.12 34.51
CA ALA A 3 6.04 34.61 33.35
C ALA A 3 6.75 34.56 32.02
N ALA A 4 8.08 34.44 31.99
CA ALA A 4 8.87 34.35 30.73
C ALA A 4 9.07 32.91 30.21
N ALA A 5 8.86 31.88 31.03
CA ALA A 5 9.03 30.51 30.65
C ALA A 5 7.85 29.95 29.83
N LEU A 6 6.63 30.39 30.11
CA LEU A 6 5.43 29.95 29.39
C LEU A 6 5.45 30.28 27.89
N PRO A 7 5.81 31.51 27.43
CA PRO A 7 5.86 31.78 25.98
C PRO A 7 6.96 30.98 25.29
N ALA A 8 8.12 30.73 25.92
CA ALA A 8 9.17 29.92 25.35
C ALA A 8 8.74 28.46 25.15
N VAL A 9 8.09 27.85 26.13
CA VAL A 9 7.57 26.48 26.04
C VAL A 9 6.52 26.34 24.92
N VAL A 10 5.61 27.30 24.81
CA VAL A 10 4.58 27.33 23.78
C VAL A 10 5.21 27.43 22.37
N VAL A 11 6.22 28.29 22.21
CA VAL A 11 6.93 28.44 20.92
C VAL A 11 7.68 27.17 20.55
N THR A 12 8.39 26.54 21.51
CA THR A 12 9.11 25.28 21.26
C THR A 12 8.15 24.18 20.85
N PHE A 13 7.05 24.00 21.57
CA PHE A 13 6.03 23.00 21.25
C PHE A 13 5.39 23.24 19.88
N ALA A 14 5.11 24.48 19.52
CA ALA A 14 4.58 24.82 18.20
C ALA A 14 5.59 24.50 17.08
N LEU A 15 6.89 24.76 17.29
CA LEU A 15 7.94 24.40 16.35
C LEU A 15 8.06 22.88 16.18
N ASP A 16 8.01 22.13 17.29
CA ASP A 16 8.04 20.65 17.25
C ASP A 16 6.86 20.08 16.44
N LEU A 17 5.66 20.61 16.65
CA LEU A 17 4.47 20.20 15.89
C LEU A 17 4.61 20.51 14.39
N VAL A 18 5.16 21.66 14.03
CA VAL A 18 5.40 22.04 12.63
C VAL A 18 6.45 21.13 11.98
N VAL A 19 7.55 20.85 12.69
CA VAL A 19 8.61 19.96 12.20
C VAL A 19 8.07 18.53 12.04
N LEU A 20 7.45 17.98 13.08
CA LEU A 20 6.88 16.62 13.02
C LEU A 20 5.78 16.50 11.96
N GLY A 21 4.89 17.50 11.87
CA GLY A 21 3.87 17.54 10.83
C GLY A 21 4.46 17.65 9.42
N GLY A 22 5.50 18.45 9.24
CA GLY A 22 6.23 18.58 7.98
C GLY A 22 6.94 17.28 7.56
N VAL A 23 7.61 16.61 8.49
CA VAL A 23 8.25 15.31 8.28
C VAL A 23 7.21 14.26 7.91
N TRP A 24 6.11 14.17 8.67
CA TRP A 24 5.02 13.24 8.37
C TRP A 24 4.43 13.50 6.97
N LEU A 25 4.18 14.78 6.62
CA LEU A 25 3.63 15.16 5.32
C LEU A 25 4.56 14.77 4.17
N ALA A 26 5.88 14.89 4.37
CA ALA A 26 6.90 14.51 3.39
C ALA A 26 7.02 12.98 3.21
N LEU A 27 6.88 12.23 4.30
CA LEU A 27 7.06 10.77 4.32
C LEU A 27 5.80 10.00 3.97
N ARG A 28 4.61 10.58 4.19
CA ARG A 28 3.34 9.87 3.93
C ARG A 28 3.27 9.34 2.49
N PRO A 29 2.68 8.16 2.27
CA PRO A 29 2.54 7.56 0.94
C PRO A 29 1.80 8.43 -0.09
N GLY A 30 0.95 9.36 0.32
CA GLY A 30 0.26 10.29 -0.56
C GLY A 30 -1.20 9.92 -0.84
N ARG A 31 -1.73 10.35 -1.98
CA ARG A 31 -3.14 10.16 -2.34
C ARG A 31 -3.40 8.80 -2.96
N ALA A 32 -4.61 8.26 -2.71
CA ALA A 32 -5.12 7.08 -3.37
C ALA A 32 -5.52 7.39 -4.82
N ASP A 33 -5.25 6.42 -5.71
CA ASP A 33 -5.71 6.45 -7.11
C ASP A 33 -7.15 5.92 -7.22
N ILE A 34 -7.50 4.96 -6.34
CA ILE A 34 -8.82 4.34 -6.24
C ILE A 34 -9.56 4.94 -5.05
N ARG A 35 -10.79 5.41 -5.27
CA ARG A 35 -11.64 6.02 -4.24
C ARG A 35 -12.98 5.32 -4.06
N SER A 36 -13.34 4.44 -4.99
CA SER A 36 -14.58 3.67 -4.98
C SER A 36 -14.36 2.27 -5.53
N LYS A 37 -15.35 1.39 -5.31
CA LYS A 37 -15.35 0.06 -5.92
C LYS A 37 -15.45 0.16 -7.45
N ASP A 38 -16.24 1.11 -7.94
CA ASP A 38 -16.42 1.34 -9.39
C ASP A 38 -15.12 1.79 -10.05
N ASP A 39 -14.25 2.54 -9.33
CA ASP A 39 -12.91 2.88 -9.83
C ASP A 39 -12.06 1.63 -10.01
N LEU A 40 -12.08 0.71 -9.03
CA LEU A 40 -11.38 -0.57 -9.14
C LEU A 40 -11.93 -1.40 -10.29
N ASP A 41 -13.24 -1.53 -10.39
CA ASP A 41 -13.89 -2.33 -11.44
C ASP A 41 -13.57 -1.80 -12.84
N ARG A 42 -13.58 -0.49 -13.04
CA ARG A 42 -13.15 0.12 -14.31
C ARG A 42 -11.68 -0.13 -14.63
N LEU A 43 -10.82 -0.12 -13.60
CA LEU A 43 -9.40 -0.33 -13.80
C LEU A 43 -9.06 -1.78 -14.14
N ARG A 44 -9.63 -2.75 -13.41
CA ARG A 44 -9.34 -4.17 -13.59
C ARG A 44 -9.90 -4.73 -14.90
N HIS A 45 -10.99 -4.16 -15.43
CA HIS A 45 -11.54 -4.53 -16.74
C HIS A 45 -11.00 -3.67 -17.90
N GLY A 46 -9.92 -2.96 -17.69
CA GLY A 46 -9.27 -2.12 -18.70
C GLY A 46 -8.38 -2.86 -19.71
N GLY A 47 -8.42 -4.21 -19.77
CA GLY A 47 -7.69 -5.04 -20.74
C GLY A 47 -6.18 -5.10 -20.49
N ARG A 48 -5.73 -4.77 -19.28
CA ARG A 48 -4.31 -4.90 -18.86
C ARG A 48 -4.23 -5.30 -17.41
N PRO A 49 -3.22 -6.07 -17.00
CA PRO A 49 -2.99 -6.41 -15.61
C PRO A 49 -2.92 -5.19 -14.70
N VAL A 50 -3.48 -5.30 -13.50
CA VAL A 50 -3.51 -4.22 -12.50
C VAL A 50 -2.94 -4.72 -11.19
N VAL A 51 -1.99 -3.98 -10.63
CA VAL A 51 -1.46 -4.18 -9.28
C VAL A 51 -2.04 -3.11 -8.39
N VAL A 52 -2.81 -3.49 -7.37
CA VAL A 52 -3.39 -2.57 -6.39
C VAL A 52 -2.58 -2.67 -5.10
N GLU A 53 -1.90 -1.59 -4.72
CA GLU A 53 -1.27 -1.44 -3.42
C GLU A 53 -2.29 -0.94 -2.40
N LEU A 54 -2.61 -1.76 -1.40
CA LEU A 54 -3.37 -1.32 -0.22
C LEU A 54 -2.39 -0.77 0.81
N TYR A 55 -2.52 0.52 1.11
CA TYR A 55 -1.63 1.23 2.02
C TYR A 55 -2.41 2.03 3.07
N SER A 56 -1.70 2.55 4.07
CA SER A 56 -2.19 3.56 4.99
C SER A 56 -1.17 4.69 5.13
N ASN A 57 -1.64 5.93 5.19
CA ASN A 57 -0.79 7.10 5.44
C ASN A 57 -0.20 7.12 6.87
N PHE A 58 -0.68 6.26 7.76
CA PHE A 58 -0.19 6.08 9.14
C PHE A 58 0.65 4.82 9.33
N CYS A 59 0.92 4.07 8.26
CA CYS A 59 1.68 2.83 8.29
C CYS A 59 3.16 3.10 7.98
N LEU A 60 4.05 2.98 8.97
CA LEU A 60 5.50 3.19 8.81
C LEU A 60 6.12 2.28 7.75
N ILE A 61 5.65 1.02 7.66
CA ILE A 61 6.13 0.07 6.65
C ILE A 61 5.68 0.51 5.25
N CYS A 62 4.47 1.06 5.11
CA CYS A 62 4.01 1.61 3.84
C CYS A 62 4.85 2.81 3.41
N MET A 63 5.28 3.64 4.36
CA MET A 63 6.19 4.76 4.09
C MET A 63 7.55 4.25 3.56
N SER A 64 8.13 3.23 4.19
CA SER A 64 9.39 2.63 3.73
C SER A 64 9.25 1.91 2.38
N ASN A 65 8.11 1.27 2.11
CA ASN A 65 7.84 0.57 0.85
C ASN A 65 7.42 1.49 -0.32
N ARG A 66 7.22 2.78 -0.07
CA ARG A 66 6.84 3.74 -1.13
C ARG A 66 7.78 3.71 -2.33
N GLN A 67 9.08 3.58 -2.09
CA GLN A 67 10.09 3.51 -3.16
C GLN A 67 9.97 2.20 -3.94
N THR A 68 9.73 1.09 -3.26
CA THR A 68 9.49 -0.24 -3.86
C THR A 68 8.33 -0.20 -4.84
N SER A 69 7.19 0.35 -4.43
CA SER A 69 6.00 0.46 -5.29
C SER A 69 6.25 1.38 -6.50
N LYS A 70 6.98 2.49 -6.32
CA LYS A 70 7.38 3.37 -7.42
C LYS A 70 8.29 2.65 -8.44
N LEU A 71 9.31 1.95 -7.97
CA LEU A 71 10.22 1.19 -8.84
C LEU A 71 9.48 0.08 -9.59
N ALA A 72 8.59 -0.66 -8.91
CA ALA A 72 7.74 -1.65 -9.56
C ALA A 72 6.85 -1.01 -10.64
N ALA A 73 6.22 0.13 -10.36
CA ALA A 73 5.40 0.85 -11.33
C ALA A 73 6.20 1.31 -12.55
N MET A 74 7.45 1.77 -12.35
CA MET A 74 8.34 2.15 -13.46
C MET A 74 8.72 0.94 -14.31
N THR A 75 9.06 -0.19 -13.68
CA THR A 75 9.45 -1.43 -14.39
C THR A 75 8.27 -2.05 -15.12
N LEU A 76 7.06 -1.96 -14.57
CA LEU A 76 5.83 -2.49 -15.16
C LEU A 76 5.16 -1.53 -16.16
N ARG A 77 5.75 -0.35 -16.39
CA ARG A 77 5.21 0.63 -17.34
C ARG A 77 5.03 -0.02 -18.71
N GLY A 78 3.79 0.02 -19.22
CA GLY A 78 3.43 -0.60 -20.50
C GLY A 78 2.89 -2.03 -20.41
N THR A 79 3.23 -2.79 -19.36
CA THR A 79 2.75 -4.18 -19.16
C THR A 79 1.62 -4.28 -18.15
N ALA A 80 1.70 -3.54 -17.05
CA ALA A 80 0.67 -3.51 -16.01
C ALA A 80 0.48 -2.10 -15.46
N LYS A 81 -0.67 -1.84 -14.86
CA LYS A 81 -0.98 -0.60 -14.16
C LYS A 81 -0.79 -0.82 -12.67
N VAL A 82 0.05 -0.02 -12.02
CA VAL A 82 0.19 -0.02 -10.56
C VAL A 82 -0.59 1.16 -10.01
N VAL A 83 -1.55 0.88 -9.14
CA VAL A 83 -2.47 1.86 -8.54
C VAL A 83 -2.54 1.66 -7.03
N ARG A 84 -3.01 2.68 -6.31
CA ARG A 84 -2.96 2.72 -4.87
C ARG A 84 -4.33 2.95 -4.27
N LEU A 85 -4.63 2.21 -3.20
CA LEU A 85 -5.88 2.26 -2.46
C LEU A 85 -5.58 2.47 -0.97
N GLU A 86 -6.13 3.51 -0.37
CA GLU A 86 -5.96 3.78 1.04
C GLU A 86 -6.92 2.92 1.88
N LEU A 87 -6.39 1.95 2.59
CA LEU A 87 -7.16 0.93 3.32
C LEU A 87 -8.10 1.51 4.40
N PRO A 88 -7.72 2.51 5.24
CA PRO A 88 -8.60 3.08 6.26
C PRO A 88 -9.81 3.85 5.73
N THR A 89 -9.97 3.96 4.41
CA THR A 89 -11.16 4.58 3.83
C THR A 89 -12.31 3.59 3.72
N LYS A 90 -13.57 4.08 3.62
CA LYS A 90 -14.74 3.22 3.43
C LYS A 90 -14.61 2.29 2.20
N ALA A 91 -14.12 2.82 1.08
CA ALA A 91 -13.87 2.03 -0.13
C ALA A 91 -12.72 1.03 0.07
N GLY A 92 -11.63 1.48 0.71
CA GLY A 92 -10.47 0.64 1.00
C GLY A 92 -10.80 -0.53 1.90
N SER A 93 -11.51 -0.29 2.99
CA SER A 93 -11.95 -1.34 3.92
C SER A 93 -12.87 -2.35 3.22
N ALA A 94 -13.86 -1.89 2.46
CA ALA A 94 -14.78 -2.78 1.74
C ALA A 94 -14.06 -3.65 0.68
N ILE A 95 -13.09 -3.06 -0.04
CA ILE A 95 -12.28 -3.80 -1.03
C ILE A 95 -11.30 -4.74 -0.30
N GLY A 96 -10.63 -4.27 0.75
CA GLY A 96 -9.72 -5.10 1.56
C GLY A 96 -10.42 -6.33 2.14
N ASP A 97 -11.63 -6.17 2.67
CA ASP A 97 -12.45 -7.26 3.19
C ASP A 97 -12.85 -8.26 2.10
N ALA A 98 -13.27 -7.75 0.93
CA ALA A 98 -13.69 -8.59 -0.20
C ALA A 98 -12.56 -9.49 -0.74
N TYR A 99 -11.32 -9.05 -0.64
CA TYR A 99 -10.13 -9.80 -1.12
C TYR A 99 -9.23 -10.33 0.00
N GLY A 100 -9.68 -10.30 1.26
CA GLY A 100 -8.92 -10.82 2.41
C GLY A 100 -7.65 -10.02 2.76
N ALA A 101 -7.53 -8.79 2.25
CA ALA A 101 -6.36 -7.91 2.42
C ALA A 101 -6.64 -6.83 3.49
N ARG A 102 -6.79 -7.24 4.74
CA ARG A 102 -7.19 -6.39 5.87
C ARG A 102 -6.06 -5.60 6.52
N TYR A 103 -4.82 -5.87 6.15
CA TYR A 103 -3.63 -5.24 6.74
C TYR A 103 -2.79 -4.58 5.66
N THR A 104 -1.99 -3.60 6.05
CA THR A 104 -1.11 -2.85 5.14
C THR A 104 0.37 -3.07 5.48
N PRO A 105 1.24 -3.09 4.47
CA PRO A 105 0.94 -3.03 3.04
C PRO A 105 0.47 -4.39 2.49
N SER A 106 -0.54 -4.40 1.65
CA SER A 106 -0.97 -5.58 0.87
C SER A 106 -1.00 -5.25 -0.61
N TYR A 107 -0.91 -6.26 -1.46
CA TYR A 107 -0.96 -6.09 -2.91
C TYR A 107 -1.94 -7.11 -3.51
N LEU A 108 -2.81 -6.62 -4.39
CA LEU A 108 -3.71 -7.45 -5.19
C LEU A 108 -3.26 -7.36 -6.65
N VAL A 109 -3.14 -8.49 -7.33
CA VAL A 109 -2.76 -8.57 -8.74
C VAL A 109 -3.91 -9.15 -9.52
N PHE A 110 -4.46 -8.34 -10.40
CA PHE A 110 -5.49 -8.73 -11.35
C PHE A 110 -4.87 -8.92 -12.73
N ASP A 111 -5.34 -9.91 -13.46
CA ASP A 111 -4.94 -10.16 -14.85
C ASP A 111 -5.63 -9.19 -15.83
N GLU A 112 -5.45 -9.41 -17.11
CA GLU A 112 -6.05 -8.61 -18.19
C GLU A 112 -7.57 -8.78 -18.33
N HIS A 113 -8.12 -9.87 -17.76
CA HIS A 113 -9.57 -10.14 -17.71
C HIS A 113 -10.22 -9.51 -16.48
N GLY A 114 -9.43 -9.04 -15.52
CA GLY A 114 -9.88 -8.43 -14.27
C GLY A 114 -10.07 -9.45 -13.15
N ASP A 115 -9.59 -10.67 -13.29
CA ASP A 115 -9.65 -11.70 -12.27
C ASP A 115 -8.46 -11.57 -11.30
N LEU A 116 -8.71 -11.80 -10.01
CA LEU A 116 -7.65 -11.83 -9.01
C LEU A 116 -6.81 -13.09 -9.21
N VAL A 117 -5.55 -12.93 -9.56
CA VAL A 117 -4.63 -14.06 -9.81
C VAL A 117 -3.61 -14.25 -8.69
N ARG A 118 -3.24 -13.17 -8.00
CA ARG A 118 -2.30 -13.22 -6.86
C ARG A 118 -2.64 -12.14 -5.84
N SER A 119 -2.35 -12.43 -4.56
CA SER A 119 -2.30 -11.42 -3.52
C SER A 119 -1.08 -11.59 -2.63
N VAL A 120 -0.58 -10.49 -2.10
CA VAL A 120 0.50 -10.46 -1.11
C VAL A 120 -0.06 -9.80 0.12
N VAL A 121 -0.15 -10.54 1.21
CA VAL A 121 -0.72 -10.05 2.47
C VAL A 121 0.25 -10.31 3.61
N PRO A 122 0.30 -9.44 4.64
CA PRO A 122 1.10 -9.70 5.83
C PRO A 122 0.71 -11.02 6.50
N ASP A 123 1.70 -11.74 7.03
CA ASP A 123 1.47 -13.02 7.72
C ASP A 123 0.70 -12.83 9.03
N ASN A 124 0.89 -11.66 9.66
CA ASN A 124 0.11 -11.21 10.82
C ASN A 124 0.06 -9.67 10.89
N VAL A 125 -0.50 -9.12 11.97
CA VAL A 125 -0.64 -7.66 12.22
C VAL A 125 0.72 -6.94 12.27
N THR A 126 1.81 -7.65 12.59
CA THR A 126 3.17 -7.11 12.64
C THR A 126 4.04 -7.71 11.53
N PRO A 127 3.93 -7.22 10.30
CA PRO A 127 4.65 -7.79 9.14
C PRO A 127 6.18 -7.71 9.24
N LEU A 128 6.72 -6.88 10.13
CA LEU A 128 8.16 -6.81 10.42
C LEU A 128 8.71 -8.11 11.01
N ALA A 129 7.89 -8.89 11.71
CA ALA A 129 8.33 -10.11 12.40
C ALA A 129 8.24 -11.36 11.52
N ASN A 130 7.19 -11.49 10.68
CA ASN A 130 6.84 -12.75 10.03
C ASN A 130 6.77 -12.70 8.50
N GLY A 131 6.94 -11.54 7.89
CA GLY A 131 6.92 -11.40 6.44
C GLY A 131 5.51 -11.42 5.83
N TYR A 132 5.41 -11.94 4.61
CA TYR A 132 4.24 -11.89 3.77
C TYR A 132 3.91 -13.26 3.19
N ARG A 133 2.62 -13.57 3.10
CA ARG A 133 2.10 -14.70 2.33
C ARG A 133 1.78 -14.21 0.90
N VAL A 134 2.18 -15.02 -0.07
CA VAL A 134 1.73 -14.88 -1.46
C VAL A 134 0.64 -15.92 -1.67
N LEU A 135 -0.54 -15.47 -2.05
CA LEU A 135 -1.71 -16.31 -2.26
C LEU A 135 -2.05 -16.34 -3.75
N ASP A 136 -2.63 -17.42 -4.23
CA ASP A 136 -3.26 -17.48 -5.55
C ASP A 136 -4.65 -16.83 -5.53
N GLY A 137 -5.34 -16.87 -6.68
CA GLY A 137 -6.67 -16.31 -6.84
C GLY A 137 -7.75 -17.00 -6.00
N GLN A 138 -7.50 -18.23 -5.52
CA GLN A 138 -8.38 -19.00 -4.64
C GLN A 138 -8.04 -18.81 -3.16
N GLY A 139 -6.98 -18.05 -2.83
CA GLY A 139 -6.55 -17.78 -1.47
C GLY A 139 -5.63 -18.86 -0.86
N ALA A 140 -5.14 -19.82 -1.66
CA ALA A 140 -4.14 -20.78 -1.21
C ALA A 140 -2.74 -20.15 -1.18
N ILE A 141 -1.94 -20.49 -0.15
CA ILE A 141 -0.57 -20.00 -0.02
C ILE A 141 0.31 -20.70 -1.05
N VAL A 142 0.85 -19.93 -2.01
CA VAL A 142 1.78 -20.45 -3.03
C VAL A 142 3.24 -20.18 -2.68
N SER A 143 3.52 -19.14 -1.90
CA SER A 143 4.87 -18.86 -1.39
C SER A 143 4.85 -17.89 -0.21
N ARG A 144 6.03 -17.63 0.37
CA ARG A 144 6.24 -16.63 1.42
C ARG A 144 7.39 -15.73 1.05
N ALA A 145 7.31 -14.46 1.46
CA ALA A 145 8.35 -13.48 1.26
C ALA A 145 8.65 -12.74 2.56
N GLN A 146 9.93 -12.55 2.88
CA GLN A 146 10.33 -11.78 4.06
C GLN A 146 10.13 -10.27 3.86
N ARG A 147 10.23 -9.81 2.62
CA ARG A 147 10.10 -8.38 2.25
C ARG A 147 9.42 -8.24 0.91
N ILE A 148 8.71 -7.13 0.74
CA ILE A 148 8.21 -6.71 -0.56
C ILE A 148 9.35 -6.06 -1.33
N THR A 149 9.66 -6.58 -2.52
CA THR A 149 10.67 -6.03 -3.43
C THR A 149 10.06 -5.71 -4.79
N PRO A 150 10.64 -4.78 -5.58
CA PRO A 150 10.18 -4.54 -6.94
C PRO A 150 10.20 -5.81 -7.79
N ALA A 151 11.22 -6.66 -7.64
CA ALA A 151 11.36 -7.94 -8.35
C ALA A 151 10.20 -8.89 -8.02
N LEU A 152 9.81 -8.99 -6.74
CA LEU A 152 8.65 -9.78 -6.33
C LEU A 152 7.37 -9.30 -7.04
N LEU A 153 7.08 -8.00 -6.99
CA LEU A 153 5.87 -7.45 -7.62
C LEU A 153 5.86 -7.67 -9.14
N VAL A 154 7.02 -7.52 -9.80
CA VAL A 154 7.17 -7.78 -11.22
C VAL A 154 6.95 -9.26 -11.56
N SER A 155 7.48 -10.19 -10.73
CA SER A 155 7.32 -11.63 -10.95
C SER A 155 5.87 -12.08 -10.80
N LEU A 156 5.10 -11.46 -9.87
CA LEU A 156 3.68 -11.77 -9.67
C LEU A 156 2.83 -11.41 -10.89
N VAL A 157 3.16 -10.31 -11.57
CA VAL A 157 2.47 -9.91 -12.81
C VAL A 157 2.85 -10.83 -13.98
N ARG A 158 4.13 -11.18 -14.14
CA ARG A 158 4.60 -12.05 -15.21
C ARG A 158 4.16 -13.51 -15.07
N GLY A 159 3.97 -13.98 -13.85
CA GLY A 159 3.47 -15.33 -13.56
C GLY A 159 1.94 -15.44 -13.56
N ALA A 160 1.23 -14.37 -13.96
CA ALA A 160 -0.22 -14.29 -14.03
C ALA A 160 -0.75 -14.47 -15.47
N GLY A 161 0.16 -14.52 -16.48
CA GLY A 161 -0.17 -14.75 -17.89
C GLY A 161 0.08 -16.18 -18.30
#